data_d0c54e61e5cdeae90977a7e542df4e6a
#
_entry.id   d0c54e61e5cdeae90977a7e542df4e6a
#
_cell.length_a   1.000
_cell.length_b   1.000
_cell.length_c   1.000
_cell.angle_alpha   90.00
_cell.angle_beta   90.00
_cell.angle_gamma   90.00
#
_symmetry.space_group_name_H-M   'P 1'
#
loop_
_entity.id
_entity.type
_entity.pdbx_description
1 polymer ?
#
loop_
_entity_poly.entity_id
_entity_poly.type
_entity_poly.pdbx_seq_one_letter_code
_entity_poly.pdbx_strand_id
1 'polypeptide(L)'
;MDLPSDPTPEQLAVLQQYLKNAKKSSSTKGYGKSNYYKNKQEIIGKKLVIFQNSQTKNDYWYMRFYVGEKKYKTLSLRTSDKQAAIEKSLEKWRTLQNHLDGGGEVFECKTQDTITDYLTYLEGLVETEQAKKHTLQGKKTSLKKLRLFLELFDKPSDIPPMVFSDYIAWRRTKNWDRSHHKNNSKPPSDQTINKELSDFKGYFDWCKSKKIVVQDVEYPFIKIDWSKSVEKNPAFTLDDWKTVVFYLRTWVKKTTNAQGNDLKNPFYRSVFAEFLKIQANSGLRPHEALILKWSDVELRSKIEVSSSKPDQKRERIIAHIQVSPQTKTGRRLVICPAGIYFKRLHRLYREKEGRSPKSDEYVFRNIGTIHSRADHFVGMPLSDTFFRKLWYDLREMVQVEKDMIFVNNYTLYSCRSFFINQRLEMGVPPAIVAELVGHSIKTMERHYKNIRLKQLEPELVQVRRNQLSEMEFQTFDLD
;
A
#
# COMPACT_ATOMS: atom_id res chain seq x y z
N MET A 1 -7.30 23.59 -32.54
CA MET A 1 -6.28 24.54 -32.08
C MET A 1 -5.33 24.77 -33.21
N ASP A 2 -5.36 26.00 -33.69
CA ASP A 2 -4.75 26.42 -34.96
C ASP A 2 -3.23 26.30 -34.91
N LEU A 3 -2.66 25.83 -36.02
CA LEU A 3 -1.21 25.84 -36.24
C LEU A 3 -0.73 27.31 -36.26
N PRO A 4 0.39 27.63 -35.58
CA PRO A 4 0.90 28.99 -35.65
C PRO A 4 1.42 29.28 -37.02
N SER A 5 0.93 30.39 -37.53
CA SER A 5 1.21 31.08 -38.80
C SER A 5 2.72 31.26 -39.09
N ASP A 6 2.94 31.42 -40.37
CA ASP A 6 4.21 31.73 -41.06
C ASP A 6 5.23 32.54 -40.27
N PRO A 7 6.53 32.27 -40.51
CA PRO A 7 7.63 32.96 -39.82
C PRO A 7 7.57 34.46 -40.02
N THR A 8 7.75 35.20 -38.94
CA THR A 8 7.76 36.70 -39.00
C THR A 8 8.83 37.23 -39.95
N PRO A 9 8.62 38.42 -40.56
CA PRO A 9 9.61 39.03 -41.45
C PRO A 9 11.01 39.14 -40.89
N GLU A 10 11.16 39.37 -39.60
CA GLU A 10 12.45 39.41 -38.89
C GLU A 10 13.13 38.05 -38.82
N GLN A 11 12.36 36.99 -38.64
CA GLN A 11 12.87 35.61 -38.65
C GLN A 11 13.29 35.16 -40.06
N LEU A 12 12.59 35.60 -41.09
CA LEU A 12 12.98 35.41 -42.48
C LEU A 12 14.23 36.21 -42.85
N ALA A 13 14.39 37.44 -42.35
CA ALA A 13 15.58 38.26 -42.58
C ALA A 13 16.83 37.63 -41.92
N VAL A 14 16.72 37.11 -40.72
CA VAL A 14 17.80 36.37 -40.06
C VAL A 14 18.16 35.12 -40.82
N LEU A 15 17.18 34.36 -41.35
CA LEU A 15 17.38 33.17 -42.19
C LEU A 15 18.10 33.52 -43.48
N GLN A 16 17.70 34.61 -44.14
CA GLN A 16 18.35 35.10 -45.41
C GLN A 16 19.78 35.62 -45.15
N GLN A 17 20.01 36.26 -44.03
CA GLN A 17 21.35 36.74 -43.63
C GLN A 17 22.29 35.57 -43.30
N TYR A 18 21.76 34.49 -42.67
CA TYR A 18 22.50 33.24 -42.46
C TYR A 18 22.82 32.49 -43.73
N LEU A 19 21.90 32.44 -44.70
CA LEU A 19 22.12 31.85 -46.01
C LEU A 19 23.13 32.63 -46.86
N LYS A 20 23.15 33.98 -46.74
CA LYS A 20 24.17 34.82 -47.38
C LYS A 20 25.57 34.64 -46.74
N ASN A 21 25.64 34.49 -45.44
CA ASN A 21 26.89 34.27 -44.73
C ASN A 21 27.44 32.84 -44.93
N ALA A 22 26.60 31.87 -45.12
CA ALA A 22 26.99 30.49 -45.44
C ALA A 22 27.70 30.38 -46.81
N LYS A 23 27.40 31.29 -47.76
CA LYS A 23 28.10 31.38 -49.06
C LYS A 23 29.49 32.01 -48.98
N LYS A 24 29.86 32.71 -47.89
CA LYS A 24 31.15 33.43 -47.72
C LYS A 24 32.20 32.70 -46.89
N SER A 25 31.91 31.62 -46.19
CA SER A 25 32.89 30.90 -45.37
C SER A 25 33.38 29.61 -46.00
N SER A 26 34.03 29.73 -47.15
CA SER A 26 34.98 28.71 -47.60
C SER A 26 36.41 29.17 -47.22
N SER A 27 37.05 28.42 -46.38
CA SER A 27 38.44 28.50 -45.92
C SER A 27 38.67 29.09 -44.53
N THR A 28 38.84 28.25 -43.58
CA THR A 28 39.89 28.40 -42.56
C THR A 28 40.34 27.02 -42.09
N LYS A 29 41.61 26.76 -42.35
CA LYS A 29 42.38 25.66 -41.74
C LYS A 29 42.57 25.96 -40.26
N GLY A 30 42.48 24.90 -39.41
CA GLY A 30 43.10 25.01 -38.12
C GLY A 30 42.51 24.18 -36.98
N TYR A 31 43.29 23.26 -36.56
CA TYR A 31 43.41 22.55 -35.29
C TYR A 31 42.65 21.28 -35.05
N GLY A 32 43.39 20.19 -35.20
CA GLY A 32 43.72 19.20 -34.18
C GLY A 32 42.65 18.16 -33.80
N LYS A 33 42.75 16.95 -34.41
CA LYS A 33 42.49 15.64 -33.79
C LYS A 33 41.08 15.33 -33.25
N SER A 34 40.14 15.12 -34.12
CA SER A 34 39.40 13.87 -34.16
C SER A 34 38.89 13.65 -35.61
N ASN A 35 39.26 12.57 -36.21
CA ASN A 35 38.80 12.14 -37.53
C ASN A 35 37.29 11.83 -37.61
N TYR A 36 36.54 12.23 -36.59
CA TYR A 36 35.11 11.97 -36.47
C TYR A 36 34.24 12.95 -37.27
N TYR A 37 34.66 14.23 -37.33
CA TYR A 37 33.88 15.29 -37.94
C TYR A 37 34.45 15.66 -39.33
N LYS A 38 33.77 15.24 -40.41
CA LYS A 38 34.07 15.64 -41.80
C LYS A 38 33.08 16.74 -42.19
N ASN A 39 33.55 17.73 -42.94
CA ASN A 39 32.71 18.84 -43.48
C ASN A 39 31.91 19.60 -42.41
N LYS A 40 32.48 19.78 -41.22
CA LYS A 40 31.86 20.48 -40.10
C LYS A 40 31.51 21.93 -40.46
N GLN A 41 30.24 22.34 -40.18
CA GLN A 41 29.74 23.68 -40.36
C GLN A 41 28.95 24.15 -39.14
N GLU A 42 29.23 25.33 -38.62
CA GLU A 42 28.44 25.97 -37.57
C GLU A 42 27.26 26.70 -38.18
N ILE A 43 26.05 26.43 -37.73
CA ILE A 43 24.79 27.04 -38.24
C ILE A 43 24.35 28.14 -37.27
N ILE A 44 24.33 27.87 -35.97
CA ILE A 44 24.02 28.85 -34.91
C ILE A 44 25.19 28.83 -33.93
N GLY A 45 26.35 29.36 -34.40
CA GLY A 45 27.59 29.32 -33.64
C GLY A 45 27.87 27.91 -33.10
N LYS A 46 28.41 27.79 -31.89
CA LYS A 46 28.67 26.48 -31.24
C LYS A 46 27.42 25.79 -30.76
N LYS A 47 26.24 26.44 -30.79
CA LYS A 47 24.98 25.87 -30.29
C LYS A 47 24.37 24.86 -31.27
N LEU A 48 24.50 25.09 -32.58
CA LEU A 48 24.01 24.15 -33.62
C LEU A 48 25.09 23.99 -34.70
N VAL A 49 25.56 22.79 -34.87
CA VAL A 49 26.59 22.41 -35.83
C VAL A 49 26.12 21.25 -36.66
N ILE A 50 26.36 21.29 -37.97
CA ILE A 50 26.16 20.11 -38.86
C ILE A 50 27.52 19.58 -39.29
N PHE A 51 27.59 18.26 -39.52
CA PHE A 51 28.81 17.58 -39.96
C PHE A 51 28.48 16.24 -40.59
N GLN A 52 29.42 15.69 -41.33
CA GLN A 52 29.36 14.28 -41.77
C GLN A 52 30.25 13.41 -40.87
N ASN A 53 29.76 12.22 -40.54
CA ASN A 53 30.50 11.29 -39.69
C ASN A 53 31.45 10.46 -40.54
N SER A 54 32.75 10.58 -40.36
CA SER A 54 33.77 9.84 -41.10
C SER A 54 33.81 8.33 -40.78
N GLN A 55 33.17 7.92 -39.67
CA GLN A 55 33.15 6.51 -39.22
C GLN A 55 31.94 5.73 -39.76
N THR A 56 30.98 6.41 -40.43
CA THR A 56 29.83 5.76 -41.05
C THR A 56 30.04 5.55 -42.53
N LYS A 57 29.53 4.45 -43.10
CA LYS A 57 29.59 4.11 -44.51
C LYS A 57 28.68 4.99 -45.40
N ASN A 58 27.79 5.79 -44.80
CA ASN A 58 26.87 6.67 -45.50
C ASN A 58 27.34 8.12 -45.41
N ASP A 59 27.11 8.88 -46.49
CA ASP A 59 27.45 10.31 -46.54
C ASP A 59 26.38 11.22 -45.94
N TYR A 60 25.62 10.73 -44.97
CA TYR A 60 24.59 11.53 -44.35
C TYR A 60 25.15 12.61 -43.44
N TRP A 61 24.43 13.75 -43.48
CA TRP A 61 24.68 14.84 -42.52
C TRP A 61 24.07 14.53 -41.16
N TYR A 62 24.77 14.95 -40.11
CA TYR A 62 24.38 14.93 -38.73
C TYR A 62 24.30 16.31 -38.18
N MET A 63 23.38 16.60 -37.30
CA MET A 63 23.36 17.80 -36.50
C MET A 63 23.82 17.49 -35.06
N ARG A 64 24.56 18.44 -34.49
CA ARG A 64 24.93 18.43 -33.08
C ARG A 64 24.50 19.76 -32.48
N PHE A 65 23.69 19.71 -31.43
CA PHE A 65 23.22 20.90 -30.77
C PHE A 65 23.49 20.87 -29.27
N TYR A 66 23.67 22.06 -28.68
CA TYR A 66 23.94 22.25 -27.28
C TYR A 66 22.62 22.22 -26.47
N VAL A 67 22.60 21.41 -25.39
CA VAL A 67 21.39 21.19 -24.57
C VAL A 67 21.51 21.90 -23.22
N GLY A 68 22.71 22.30 -22.80
CA GLY A 68 23.02 22.87 -21.49
C GLY A 68 24.07 22.06 -20.75
N GLU A 69 24.64 22.60 -19.68
CA GLU A 69 25.59 21.92 -18.79
C GLU A 69 26.75 21.18 -19.49
N LYS A 70 27.27 21.75 -20.57
CA LYS A 70 28.29 21.13 -21.44
C LYS A 70 27.83 19.85 -22.16
N LYS A 71 26.53 19.55 -22.18
CA LYS A 71 25.95 18.40 -22.87
C LYS A 71 25.52 18.76 -24.28
N TYR A 72 25.72 17.83 -25.22
CA TYR A 72 25.35 17.95 -26.62
C TYR A 72 24.58 16.73 -27.08
N LYS A 73 23.55 16.94 -27.91
CA LYS A 73 22.85 15.85 -28.59
C LYS A 73 23.20 15.84 -30.08
N THR A 74 23.45 14.66 -30.63
CA THR A 74 23.74 14.45 -32.05
C THR A 74 22.61 13.64 -32.68
N LEU A 75 22.10 14.10 -33.84
CA LEU A 75 21.02 13.44 -34.57
C LEU A 75 21.39 13.31 -36.05
N SER A 76 21.02 12.22 -36.69
CA SER A 76 21.14 12.03 -38.13
C SER A 76 20.04 12.82 -38.85
N LEU A 77 20.41 13.54 -39.91
CA LEU A 77 19.47 14.29 -40.74
C LEU A 77 18.96 13.45 -41.94
N ARG A 78 19.50 12.23 -42.10
CA ARG A 78 19.14 11.27 -43.18
C ARG A 78 19.09 11.90 -44.55
N THR A 79 20.06 12.76 -44.85
CA THR A 79 20.24 13.39 -46.16
C THR A 79 21.74 13.55 -46.43
N SER A 80 22.16 13.38 -47.66
CA SER A 80 23.52 13.65 -48.14
C SER A 80 23.61 15.05 -48.78
N ASP A 81 22.48 15.67 -49.09
CA ASP A 81 22.46 17.05 -49.60
C ASP A 81 22.65 18.04 -48.44
N LYS A 82 23.57 18.96 -48.66
CA LYS A 82 24.00 19.95 -47.66
C LYS A 82 22.91 21.01 -47.41
N GLN A 83 22.20 21.46 -48.40
CA GLN A 83 21.19 22.52 -48.27
C GLN A 83 19.97 21.95 -47.50
N ALA A 84 19.53 20.79 -47.90
CA ALA A 84 18.48 20.05 -47.19
C ALA A 84 18.87 19.73 -45.76
N ALA A 85 20.17 19.48 -45.47
CA ALA A 85 20.68 19.27 -44.09
C ALA A 85 20.58 20.53 -43.24
N ILE A 86 20.90 21.70 -43.82
CA ILE A 86 20.76 22.97 -43.10
C ILE A 86 19.30 23.23 -42.73
N GLU A 87 18.38 23.11 -43.68
CA GLU A 87 16.94 23.32 -43.46
C GLU A 87 16.38 22.39 -42.37
N LYS A 88 16.61 21.08 -42.53
CA LYS A 88 16.20 20.08 -41.53
C LYS A 88 16.84 20.31 -40.16
N SER A 89 18.09 20.77 -40.10
CA SER A 89 18.74 21.05 -38.83
C SER A 89 18.11 22.22 -38.10
N LEU A 90 17.74 23.29 -38.84
CA LEU A 90 17.05 24.43 -38.25
C LEU A 90 15.65 24.12 -37.76
N GLU A 91 14.87 23.34 -38.54
CA GLU A 91 13.55 22.89 -38.14
C GLU A 91 13.61 22.05 -36.87
N LYS A 92 14.47 21.02 -36.85
CA LYS A 92 14.65 20.16 -35.68
C LYS A 92 15.19 20.93 -34.47
N TRP A 93 16.10 21.87 -34.70
CA TRP A 93 16.64 22.72 -33.62
C TRP A 93 15.54 23.56 -32.98
N ARG A 94 14.64 24.17 -33.77
CA ARG A 94 13.50 24.95 -33.25
C ARG A 94 12.57 24.07 -32.40
N THR A 95 12.20 22.91 -32.93
CA THR A 95 11.36 21.96 -32.20
C THR A 95 11.98 21.56 -30.88
N LEU A 96 13.28 21.24 -30.87
CA LEU A 96 14.00 20.84 -29.67
C LEU A 96 14.23 22.03 -28.71
N GLN A 97 14.44 23.24 -29.23
CA GLN A 97 14.57 24.43 -28.41
C GLN A 97 13.25 24.78 -27.72
N ASN A 98 12.14 24.76 -28.45
CA ASN A 98 10.81 24.97 -27.87
C ASN A 98 10.49 23.93 -26.81
N HIS A 99 10.93 22.68 -27.01
CA HIS A 99 10.79 21.64 -26.02
C HIS A 99 11.62 21.90 -24.76
N LEU A 100 12.88 22.34 -24.93
CA LEU A 100 13.75 22.73 -23.81
C LEU A 100 13.22 23.97 -23.06
N ASP A 101 12.79 25.00 -23.79
CA ASP A 101 12.24 26.23 -23.23
C ASP A 101 10.92 25.95 -22.48
N GLY A 102 10.18 24.94 -22.94
CA GLY A 102 9.04 24.34 -22.24
C GLY A 102 9.46 23.51 -21.01
N GLY A 103 10.77 23.36 -20.72
CA GLY A 103 11.31 22.58 -19.60
C GLY A 103 11.30 21.06 -19.85
N GLY A 104 11.20 20.62 -21.10
CA GLY A 104 11.30 19.21 -21.50
C GLY A 104 12.75 18.72 -21.52
N GLU A 105 12.98 17.45 -21.26
CA GLU A 105 14.29 16.81 -21.38
C GLU A 105 14.53 16.34 -22.82
N VAL A 106 15.69 16.64 -23.38
CA VAL A 106 16.08 16.24 -24.74
C VAL A 106 16.82 14.91 -24.76
N PHE A 107 17.34 14.49 -23.64
CA PHE A 107 17.96 13.16 -23.51
C PHE A 107 16.87 12.12 -23.29
N GLU A 108 16.87 11.11 -24.14
CA GLU A 108 15.96 9.98 -24.02
C GLU A 108 16.30 9.18 -22.75
N CYS A 109 15.45 9.25 -21.76
CA CYS A 109 15.56 8.42 -20.55
C CYS A 109 15.14 6.99 -20.89
N LYS A 110 15.83 5.99 -20.32
CA LYS A 110 15.35 4.60 -20.39
C LYS A 110 14.19 4.41 -19.43
N THR A 111 13.20 3.62 -19.83
CA THR A 111 12.03 3.30 -18.99
C THR A 111 12.45 2.78 -17.61
N GLN A 112 13.47 1.93 -17.54
CA GLN A 112 13.95 1.36 -16.28
C GLN A 112 14.59 2.40 -15.36
N ASP A 113 15.28 3.40 -15.94
CA ASP A 113 15.91 4.49 -15.19
C ASP A 113 14.85 5.44 -14.63
N THR A 114 13.84 5.81 -15.43
CA THR A 114 12.74 6.66 -14.97
C THR A 114 11.93 6.03 -13.83
N ILE A 115 11.74 4.70 -13.83
CA ILE A 115 11.12 4.00 -12.69
C ILE A 115 12.01 4.08 -11.45
N THR A 116 13.34 4.05 -11.61
CA THR A 116 14.27 4.22 -10.50
C THR A 116 14.21 5.64 -9.94
N ASP A 117 14.18 6.64 -10.81
CA ASP A 117 14.08 8.06 -10.42
C ASP A 117 12.76 8.34 -9.69
N TYR A 118 11.66 7.73 -10.15
CA TYR A 118 10.38 7.82 -9.45
C TYR A 118 10.43 7.17 -8.06
N LEU A 119 11.12 6.05 -7.91
CA LEU A 119 11.32 5.42 -6.60
C LEU A 119 12.13 6.33 -5.66
N THR A 120 13.20 6.96 -6.17
CA THR A 120 14.01 7.93 -5.41
C THR A 120 13.17 9.15 -5.00
N TYR A 121 12.32 9.66 -5.90
CA TYR A 121 11.35 10.71 -5.56
C TYR A 121 10.41 10.30 -4.43
N LEU A 122 9.86 9.09 -4.48
CA LEU A 122 8.98 8.57 -3.42
C LEU A 122 9.72 8.37 -2.08
N GLU A 123 11.00 8.03 -2.11
CA GLU A 123 11.86 7.95 -0.92
C GLU A 123 12.04 9.33 -0.28
N GLY A 124 12.31 10.36 -1.09
CA GLY A 124 12.36 11.73 -0.62
C GLY A 124 11.07 12.23 0.02
N LEU A 125 9.90 11.80 -0.49
CA LEU A 125 8.62 12.12 0.16
C LEU A 125 8.47 11.47 1.55
N VAL A 126 9.09 10.32 1.77
CA VAL A 126 9.09 9.68 3.10
C VAL A 126 10.06 10.36 4.05
N GLU A 127 11.23 10.78 3.57
CA GLU A 127 12.21 11.53 4.35
C GLU A 127 11.69 12.90 4.80
N THR A 128 10.86 13.54 3.95
CA THR A 128 10.18 14.81 4.26
C THR A 128 8.84 14.63 4.97
N GLU A 129 8.52 13.43 5.47
CA GLU A 129 7.28 13.09 6.17
C GLU A 129 5.97 13.31 5.38
N GLN A 130 6.07 13.59 4.07
CA GLN A 130 4.90 13.74 3.18
C GLN A 130 4.26 12.39 2.83
N ALA A 131 4.98 11.29 2.98
CA ALA A 131 4.48 9.94 2.74
C ALA A 131 4.89 8.96 3.85
N LYS A 132 4.06 7.94 4.09
CA LYS A 132 4.35 6.91 5.10
C LYS A 132 5.23 5.79 4.53
N LYS A 133 6.23 5.32 5.30
CA LYS A 133 7.18 4.26 4.92
C LYS A 133 6.50 2.98 4.40
N HIS A 134 5.38 2.56 5.02
CA HIS A 134 4.66 1.36 4.56
C HIS A 134 3.98 1.55 3.19
N THR A 135 3.56 2.79 2.85
CA THR A 135 2.99 3.11 1.53
C THR A 135 4.07 3.00 0.45
N LEU A 136 5.28 3.50 0.73
CA LEU A 136 6.44 3.35 -0.14
C LEU A 136 6.75 1.87 -0.40
N GLN A 137 6.76 1.03 0.64
CA GLN A 137 7.03 -0.40 0.47
C GLN A 137 5.99 -1.10 -0.43
N GLY A 138 4.71 -0.73 -0.30
CA GLY A 138 3.65 -1.18 -1.20
C GLY A 138 3.90 -0.77 -2.65
N LYS A 139 4.20 0.51 -2.88
CA LYS A 139 4.53 1.04 -4.22
C LYS A 139 5.78 0.39 -4.81
N LYS A 140 6.84 0.18 -4.02
CA LYS A 140 8.04 -0.57 -4.48
C LYS A 140 7.68 -1.96 -5.01
N THR A 141 6.75 -2.64 -4.35
CA THR A 141 6.29 -3.97 -4.77
C THR A 141 5.51 -3.91 -6.08
N SER A 142 4.61 -2.93 -6.24
CA SER A 142 3.86 -2.70 -7.49
C SER A 142 4.81 -2.33 -8.64
N LEU A 143 5.75 -1.40 -8.41
CA LEU A 143 6.69 -0.93 -9.44
C LEU A 143 7.68 -2.00 -9.90
N LYS A 144 8.01 -3.01 -9.07
CA LYS A 144 8.73 -4.20 -9.54
C LYS A 144 7.95 -4.96 -10.63
N LYS A 145 6.62 -5.00 -10.53
CA LYS A 145 5.78 -5.63 -11.55
C LYS A 145 5.72 -4.77 -12.82
N LEU A 146 5.66 -3.45 -12.65
CA LEU A 146 5.72 -2.53 -13.78
C LEU A 146 7.03 -2.67 -14.56
N ARG A 147 8.17 -2.77 -13.88
CA ARG A 147 9.48 -3.01 -14.52
C ARG A 147 9.49 -4.25 -15.39
N LEU A 148 8.97 -5.36 -14.88
CA LEU A 148 8.89 -6.63 -15.62
C LEU A 148 7.92 -6.53 -16.80
N PHE A 149 6.81 -5.86 -16.62
CA PHE A 149 5.80 -5.72 -17.67
C PHE A 149 6.24 -4.81 -18.82
N LEU A 150 6.98 -3.74 -18.48
CA LEU A 150 7.51 -2.77 -19.44
C LEU A 150 8.94 -3.10 -19.92
N GLU A 151 9.44 -4.30 -19.66
CA GLU A 151 10.83 -4.70 -20.01
C GLU A 151 11.12 -4.57 -21.51
N LEU A 152 10.12 -4.75 -22.36
CA LEU A 152 10.24 -4.66 -23.82
C LEU A 152 10.27 -3.20 -24.34
N PHE A 153 9.97 -2.22 -23.53
CA PHE A 153 9.94 -0.81 -23.93
C PHE A 153 11.17 -0.08 -23.38
N ASP A 154 12.15 0.17 -24.24
CA ASP A 154 13.39 0.85 -23.86
C ASP A 154 13.14 2.28 -23.37
N LYS A 155 12.19 2.99 -23.99
CA LYS A 155 11.89 4.39 -23.73
C LYS A 155 10.44 4.58 -23.28
N PRO A 156 10.17 5.52 -22.34
CA PRO A 156 8.80 5.83 -21.96
C PRO A 156 7.90 6.29 -23.14
N SER A 157 8.50 6.93 -24.15
CA SER A 157 7.80 7.34 -25.38
C SER A 157 7.31 6.18 -26.26
N ASP A 158 7.93 5.01 -26.11
CA ASP A 158 7.61 3.83 -26.91
C ASP A 158 6.46 3.02 -26.32
N ILE A 159 6.03 3.35 -25.11
CA ILE A 159 4.93 2.69 -24.40
C ILE A 159 3.60 3.07 -25.06
N PRO A 160 2.87 2.12 -25.67
CA PRO A 160 1.62 2.44 -26.37
C PRO A 160 0.50 2.79 -25.37
N PRO A 161 -0.51 3.61 -25.78
CA PRO A 161 -1.63 3.98 -24.92
C PRO A 161 -2.36 2.79 -24.31
N MET A 162 -2.57 1.72 -25.06
CA MET A 162 -3.31 0.52 -24.66
C MET A 162 -2.43 -0.55 -23.98
N VAL A 163 -1.23 -0.21 -23.53
CA VAL A 163 -0.27 -1.17 -22.97
C VAL A 163 -0.84 -2.05 -21.84
N PHE A 164 -1.75 -1.51 -21.03
CA PHE A 164 -2.32 -2.23 -19.89
C PHE A 164 -3.55 -3.08 -20.24
N SER A 165 -4.01 -3.13 -21.50
CA SER A 165 -5.11 -4.03 -21.93
C SER A 165 -4.83 -5.48 -21.53
N ASP A 166 -3.60 -5.93 -21.71
CA ASP A 166 -3.17 -7.31 -21.48
C ASP A 166 -2.61 -7.53 -20.05
N TYR A 167 -2.48 -6.45 -19.26
CA TYR A 167 -1.85 -6.56 -17.93
C TYR A 167 -2.54 -7.54 -17.00
N ILE A 168 -3.87 -7.60 -17.01
CA ILE A 168 -4.66 -8.50 -16.16
C ILE A 168 -4.35 -9.97 -16.51
N ALA A 169 -4.37 -10.31 -17.80
CA ALA A 169 -4.06 -11.64 -18.28
C ALA A 169 -2.61 -12.02 -17.98
N TRP A 170 -1.67 -11.14 -18.30
CA TRP A 170 -0.24 -11.30 -18.00
C TRP A 170 0.01 -11.52 -16.51
N ARG A 171 -0.65 -10.73 -15.65
CA ARG A 171 -0.46 -10.78 -14.19
C ARG A 171 -1.00 -12.05 -13.56
N ARG A 172 -2.05 -12.65 -14.14
CA ARG A 172 -2.69 -13.87 -13.64
C ARG A 172 -2.05 -15.15 -14.17
N THR A 173 -1.50 -15.13 -15.40
CA THR A 173 -1.06 -16.36 -16.07
C THR A 173 0.41 -16.69 -15.87
N LYS A 174 1.34 -15.72 -15.96
CA LYS A 174 2.77 -16.03 -16.04
C LYS A 174 3.67 -15.39 -14.98
N ASN A 175 3.27 -14.27 -14.40
CA ASN A 175 4.22 -13.39 -13.70
C ASN A 175 3.79 -13.00 -12.28
N TRP A 176 3.14 -13.91 -11.58
CA TRP A 176 3.10 -13.81 -10.14
C TRP A 176 4.30 -14.57 -9.58
N ASP A 177 5.09 -13.84 -8.82
CA ASP A 177 6.36 -14.31 -8.29
C ASP A 177 6.14 -15.51 -7.35
N ARG A 178 6.45 -16.70 -7.84
CA ARG A 178 6.44 -17.96 -7.07
C ARG A 178 7.64 -18.09 -6.15
N SER A 179 8.64 -17.24 -6.30
CA SER A 179 9.97 -17.44 -5.70
C SER A 179 10.03 -17.27 -4.19
N HIS A 180 9.06 -16.57 -3.56
CA HIS A 180 9.13 -16.20 -2.15
C HIS A 180 8.06 -16.81 -1.24
N HIS A 181 7.02 -17.46 -1.79
CA HIS A 181 5.96 -18.08 -0.98
C HIS A 181 5.56 -19.43 -1.53
N LYS A 182 6.10 -20.50 -0.93
CA LYS A 182 5.77 -21.91 -1.24
C LYS A 182 4.27 -22.25 -1.22
N ASN A 183 3.42 -21.36 -0.68
CA ASN A 183 1.99 -21.58 -0.49
C ASN A 183 1.06 -20.68 -1.31
N ASN A 184 1.58 -19.79 -2.18
CA ASN A 184 0.72 -18.95 -3.03
C ASN A 184 0.38 -19.66 -4.34
N SER A 185 -0.56 -20.59 -4.28
CA SER A 185 -1.11 -21.29 -5.46
C SER A 185 -2.20 -20.47 -6.19
N LYS A 186 -2.59 -19.31 -5.66
CA LYS A 186 -3.71 -18.51 -6.21
C LYS A 186 -3.21 -17.25 -6.92
N PRO A 187 -3.79 -16.93 -8.10
CA PRO A 187 -3.49 -15.67 -8.78
C PRO A 187 -3.91 -14.47 -7.94
N PRO A 188 -3.33 -13.27 -8.20
CA PRO A 188 -3.69 -12.06 -7.48
C PRO A 188 -5.16 -11.69 -7.66
N SER A 189 -5.78 -11.19 -6.59
CA SER A 189 -7.17 -10.73 -6.62
C SER A 189 -7.32 -9.44 -7.44
N ASP A 190 -8.54 -9.16 -7.92
CA ASP A 190 -8.90 -7.92 -8.62
C ASP A 190 -8.52 -6.67 -7.82
N GLN A 191 -8.72 -6.70 -6.50
CA GLN A 191 -8.30 -5.61 -5.62
C GLN A 191 -6.79 -5.37 -5.65
N THR A 192 -5.98 -6.45 -5.72
CA THR A 192 -4.52 -6.35 -5.81
C THR A 192 -4.11 -5.74 -7.14
N ILE A 193 -4.68 -6.23 -8.25
CA ILE A 193 -4.39 -5.73 -9.59
C ILE A 193 -4.81 -4.27 -9.73
N ASN A 194 -5.99 -3.91 -9.23
CA ASN A 194 -6.48 -2.53 -9.27
C ASN A 194 -5.58 -1.56 -8.48
N LYS A 195 -5.03 -2.03 -7.36
CA LYS A 195 -4.03 -1.27 -6.60
C LYS A 195 -2.73 -1.11 -7.40
N GLU A 196 -2.24 -2.17 -8.05
CA GLU A 196 -1.05 -2.12 -8.90
C GLU A 196 -1.24 -1.09 -10.03
N LEU A 197 -2.37 -1.13 -10.74
CA LEU A 197 -2.72 -0.15 -11.80
C LEU A 197 -2.80 1.29 -11.27
N SER A 198 -3.34 1.49 -10.07
CA SER A 198 -3.35 2.81 -9.42
C SER A 198 -1.94 3.33 -9.11
N ASP A 199 -1.04 2.44 -8.66
CA ASP A 199 0.36 2.80 -8.41
C ASP A 199 1.09 3.12 -9.73
N PHE A 200 0.77 2.42 -10.84
CA PHE A 200 1.31 2.69 -12.19
C PHE A 200 0.83 4.04 -12.72
N LYS A 201 -0.45 4.35 -12.53
CA LYS A 201 -0.98 5.68 -12.87
C LYS A 201 -0.16 6.79 -12.19
N GLY A 202 0.15 6.63 -10.90
CA GLY A 202 0.99 7.57 -10.18
C GLY A 202 2.39 7.76 -10.78
N TYR A 203 2.99 6.72 -11.36
CA TYR A 203 4.26 6.81 -12.08
C TYR A 203 4.12 7.60 -13.38
N PHE A 204 3.11 7.32 -14.21
CA PHE A 204 2.89 8.06 -15.46
C PHE A 204 2.51 9.52 -15.22
N ASP A 205 1.71 9.82 -14.19
CA ASP A 205 1.38 11.18 -13.79
C ASP A 205 2.65 11.94 -13.35
N TRP A 206 3.56 11.27 -12.62
CA TRP A 206 4.86 11.85 -12.26
C TRP A 206 5.74 12.08 -13.50
N CYS A 207 5.81 11.14 -14.44
CA CYS A 207 6.54 11.33 -15.69
C CYS A 207 6.05 12.59 -16.43
N LYS A 208 4.72 12.75 -16.55
CA LYS A 208 4.12 13.96 -17.15
C LYS A 208 4.51 15.23 -16.39
N SER A 209 4.48 15.21 -15.06
CA SER A 209 4.88 16.36 -14.22
C SER A 209 6.34 16.73 -14.39
N LYS A 210 7.21 15.77 -14.69
CA LYS A 210 8.63 15.96 -15.00
C LYS A 210 8.90 16.22 -16.48
N LYS A 211 7.83 16.34 -17.29
CA LYS A 211 7.91 16.56 -18.73
C LYS A 211 8.70 15.47 -19.49
N ILE A 212 8.77 14.26 -18.91
CA ILE A 212 9.27 13.09 -19.60
C ILE A 212 8.23 12.73 -20.67
N VAL A 213 8.69 12.52 -21.90
CA VAL A 213 7.79 12.19 -23.03
C VAL A 213 7.17 10.84 -22.81
N VAL A 214 5.89 10.82 -22.47
CA VAL A 214 5.04 9.64 -22.34
C VAL A 214 3.74 9.88 -23.09
N GLN A 215 3.16 8.80 -23.63
CA GLN A 215 1.82 8.86 -24.21
C GLN A 215 0.76 8.82 -23.10
N ASP A 216 -0.46 9.24 -23.43
CA ASP A 216 -1.60 9.03 -22.53
C ASP A 216 -1.94 7.54 -22.49
N VAL A 217 -1.82 6.96 -21.31
CA VAL A 217 -1.99 5.53 -21.09
C VAL A 217 -3.37 5.26 -20.53
N GLU A 218 -4.07 4.30 -21.16
CA GLU A 218 -5.37 3.83 -20.73
C GLU A 218 -5.24 2.68 -19.73
N TYR A 219 -6.14 2.67 -18.74
CA TYR A 219 -6.15 1.65 -17.70
C TYR A 219 -7.44 0.83 -17.79
N PRO A 220 -7.35 -0.52 -17.76
CA PRO A 220 -8.52 -1.35 -17.79
C PRO A 220 -9.38 -1.13 -16.54
N PHE A 221 -10.70 -1.03 -16.75
CA PHE A 221 -11.64 -0.97 -15.64
C PHE A 221 -11.88 -2.36 -15.08
N ILE A 222 -11.59 -2.57 -13.80
CA ILE A 222 -11.85 -3.81 -13.09
C ILE A 222 -13.08 -3.62 -12.21
N LYS A 223 -14.19 -4.22 -12.61
CA LYS A 223 -15.40 -4.28 -11.78
C LYS A 223 -15.18 -5.28 -10.64
N ILE A 224 -15.00 -4.76 -9.43
CA ILE A 224 -14.87 -5.59 -8.24
C ILE A 224 -16.27 -6.06 -7.84
N ASP A 225 -16.52 -7.35 -7.95
CA ASP A 225 -17.76 -7.96 -7.44
C ASP A 225 -17.63 -8.18 -5.94
N TRP A 226 -18.18 -7.25 -5.17
CA TRP A 226 -18.17 -7.33 -3.71
C TRP A 226 -19.09 -8.42 -3.15
N SER A 227 -20.05 -8.91 -3.93
CA SER A 227 -20.96 -9.96 -3.50
C SER A 227 -20.26 -11.33 -3.41
N LYS A 228 -19.25 -11.55 -4.27
CA LYS A 228 -18.41 -12.76 -4.28
C LYS A 228 -17.18 -12.66 -3.39
N SER A 229 -16.95 -11.51 -2.74
CA SER A 229 -15.82 -11.38 -1.83
C SER A 229 -16.12 -12.15 -0.55
N VAL A 230 -15.45 -13.27 -0.35
CA VAL A 230 -15.42 -13.93 0.97
C VAL A 230 -14.94 -12.91 2.01
N GLU A 231 -15.67 -12.78 3.10
CA GLU A 231 -15.29 -11.88 4.19
C GLU A 231 -13.89 -12.27 4.68
N LYS A 232 -12.91 -11.38 4.45
CA LYS A 232 -11.50 -11.67 4.74
C LYS A 232 -11.21 -11.90 6.22
N ASN A 233 -12.00 -11.28 7.08
CA ASN A 233 -11.85 -11.33 8.52
C ASN A 233 -13.25 -11.48 9.15
N PRO A 234 -13.89 -12.66 9.01
CA PRO A 234 -15.20 -12.91 9.59
C PRO A 234 -15.14 -12.69 11.11
N ALA A 235 -16.22 -12.19 11.68
CA ALA A 235 -16.37 -12.12 13.12
C ALA A 235 -16.47 -13.55 13.70
N PHE A 236 -15.92 -13.75 14.89
CA PHE A 236 -16.18 -14.99 15.63
C PHE A 236 -17.69 -15.13 15.89
N THR A 237 -18.20 -16.34 15.79
CA THR A 237 -19.45 -16.68 16.46
C THR A 237 -19.21 -16.69 17.97
N LEU A 238 -20.27 -16.55 18.76
CA LEU A 238 -20.14 -16.58 20.23
C LEU A 238 -19.57 -17.93 20.70
N ASP A 239 -19.99 -19.03 20.06
CA ASP A 239 -19.58 -20.37 20.44
C ASP A 239 -18.14 -20.68 20.02
N ASP A 240 -17.72 -20.26 18.83
CA ASP A 240 -16.32 -20.39 18.45
C ASP A 240 -15.41 -19.56 19.35
N TRP A 241 -15.85 -18.34 19.74
CA TRP A 241 -15.11 -17.53 20.69
C TRP A 241 -15.01 -18.17 22.07
N LYS A 242 -16.10 -18.73 22.60
CA LYS A 242 -16.09 -19.50 23.87
C LYS A 242 -15.12 -20.67 23.77
N THR A 243 -15.15 -21.41 22.65
CA THR A 243 -14.23 -22.52 22.37
C THR A 243 -12.77 -22.05 22.40
N VAL A 244 -12.43 -20.99 21.68
CA VAL A 244 -11.07 -20.41 21.68
C VAL A 244 -10.65 -20.04 23.11
N VAL A 245 -11.51 -19.35 23.89
CA VAL A 245 -11.18 -18.93 25.26
C VAL A 245 -11.01 -20.12 26.20
N PHE A 246 -11.81 -21.17 26.02
CA PHE A 246 -11.66 -22.41 26.80
C PHE A 246 -10.30 -23.05 26.56
N TYR A 247 -9.93 -23.24 25.30
CA TYR A 247 -8.66 -23.90 24.94
C TYR A 247 -7.42 -23.03 25.21
N LEU A 248 -7.55 -21.70 25.25
CA LEU A 248 -6.45 -20.83 25.66
C LEU A 248 -5.86 -21.21 27.03
N ARG A 249 -6.71 -21.65 27.97
CA ARG A 249 -6.27 -22.00 29.35
C ARG A 249 -5.35 -23.22 29.37
N THR A 250 -5.64 -24.21 28.55
CA THR A 250 -4.84 -25.43 28.44
C THR A 250 -3.62 -25.21 27.55
N TRP A 251 -3.78 -24.51 26.41
CA TRP A 251 -2.72 -24.25 25.45
C TRP A 251 -1.52 -23.49 26.04
N VAL A 252 -1.75 -22.51 26.90
CA VAL A 252 -0.64 -21.78 27.54
C VAL A 252 0.24 -22.67 28.43
N LYS A 253 -0.30 -23.78 28.93
CA LYS A 253 0.39 -24.74 29.81
C LYS A 253 1.03 -25.91 29.07
N LYS A 254 0.65 -26.15 27.80
CA LYS A 254 1.19 -27.27 27.00
C LYS A 254 2.68 -27.05 26.69
N THR A 255 3.40 -28.16 26.65
CA THR A 255 4.82 -28.22 26.27
C THR A 255 5.02 -28.54 24.80
N THR A 256 4.07 -29.27 24.18
CA THR A 256 4.12 -29.70 22.79
C THR A 256 2.92 -29.23 21.99
N ASN A 257 3.10 -29.05 20.66
CA ASN A 257 1.99 -28.79 19.72
C ASN A 257 1.26 -30.08 19.33
N ALA A 258 0.28 -29.97 18.42
CA ALA A 258 -0.49 -31.13 17.93
C ALA A 258 0.36 -32.18 17.22
N GLN A 259 1.52 -31.80 16.66
CA GLN A 259 2.47 -32.69 15.98
C GLN A 259 3.55 -33.24 16.93
N GLY A 260 3.46 -33.01 18.23
CA GLY A 260 4.45 -33.45 19.21
C GLY A 260 5.75 -32.60 19.28
N ASN A 261 5.81 -31.49 18.54
CA ASN A 261 6.95 -30.58 18.59
C ASN A 261 6.90 -29.66 19.82
N ASP A 262 8.06 -29.35 20.40
CA ASP A 262 8.16 -28.47 21.56
C ASP A 262 7.57 -27.09 21.28
N LEU A 263 6.59 -26.72 22.08
CA LEU A 263 6.05 -25.37 22.11
C LEU A 263 6.98 -24.46 22.92
N LYS A 264 7.68 -23.59 22.22
CA LYS A 264 8.61 -22.63 22.83
C LYS A 264 7.85 -21.48 23.48
N ASN A 265 8.52 -20.84 24.48
CA ASN A 265 8.10 -19.57 25.07
C ASN A 265 6.72 -19.56 25.74
N PRO A 266 6.49 -20.33 26.84
CA PRO A 266 5.21 -20.34 27.56
C PRO A 266 4.79 -18.95 28.07
N PHE A 267 5.76 -18.09 28.41
CA PHE A 267 5.50 -16.70 28.78
C PHE A 267 4.78 -15.93 27.66
N TYR A 268 5.31 -15.99 26.42
CA TYR A 268 4.68 -15.26 25.31
C TYR A 268 3.36 -15.85 24.87
N ARG A 269 3.09 -17.13 25.11
CA ARG A 269 1.76 -17.72 24.93
C ARG A 269 0.76 -17.14 25.94
N SER A 270 1.19 -16.92 27.19
CA SER A 270 0.37 -16.25 28.19
C SER A 270 0.11 -14.78 27.81
N VAL A 271 1.14 -14.07 27.33
CA VAL A 271 1.02 -12.70 26.79
C VAL A 271 0.04 -12.67 25.60
N PHE A 272 0.14 -13.63 24.68
CA PHE A 272 -0.76 -13.75 23.52
C PHE A 272 -2.20 -14.07 23.95
N ALA A 273 -2.41 -14.89 24.96
CA ALA A 273 -3.75 -15.18 25.47
C ALA A 273 -4.43 -13.92 26.03
N GLU A 274 -3.70 -13.06 26.72
CA GLU A 274 -4.25 -11.78 27.17
C GLU A 274 -4.43 -10.80 25.98
N PHE A 275 -3.53 -10.80 25.00
CA PHE A 275 -3.69 -10.02 23.76
C PHE A 275 -4.99 -10.33 23.02
N LEU A 276 -5.32 -11.61 22.78
CA LEU A 276 -6.57 -12.00 22.12
C LEU A 276 -7.80 -11.50 22.88
N LYS A 277 -7.79 -11.63 24.22
CA LYS A 277 -8.90 -11.15 25.05
C LYS A 277 -9.01 -9.62 25.03
N ILE A 278 -7.87 -8.91 25.08
CA ILE A 278 -7.86 -7.45 24.92
C ILE A 278 -8.42 -7.04 23.57
N GLN A 279 -7.97 -7.68 22.49
CA GLN A 279 -8.46 -7.41 21.13
C GLN A 279 -9.98 -7.61 21.02
N ALA A 280 -10.49 -8.74 21.50
CA ALA A 280 -11.92 -9.08 21.44
C ALA A 280 -12.81 -8.18 22.32
N ASN A 281 -12.23 -7.50 23.32
CA ASN A 281 -12.97 -6.61 24.21
C ASN A 281 -12.71 -5.12 23.98
N SER A 282 -11.72 -4.76 23.13
CA SER A 282 -11.40 -3.35 22.83
C SER A 282 -11.67 -2.95 21.39
N GLY A 283 -11.71 -3.92 20.47
CA GLY A 283 -11.83 -3.67 19.05
C GLY A 283 -10.64 -2.93 18.41
N LEU A 284 -9.50 -2.84 19.10
CA LEU A 284 -8.27 -2.26 18.55
C LEU A 284 -7.82 -3.04 17.31
N ARG A 285 -7.18 -2.38 16.33
CA ARG A 285 -6.47 -3.10 15.28
C ARG A 285 -5.27 -3.84 15.87
N PRO A 286 -4.89 -5.03 15.38
CA PRO A 286 -3.74 -5.76 15.91
C PRO A 286 -2.48 -4.89 16.02
N HIS A 287 -2.17 -4.12 15.00
CA HIS A 287 -1.01 -3.21 15.03
C HIS A 287 -1.16 -2.08 16.07
N GLU A 288 -2.36 -1.53 16.26
CA GLU A 288 -2.61 -0.49 17.28
C GLU A 288 -2.33 -1.03 18.68
N ALA A 289 -2.79 -2.25 18.97
CA ALA A 289 -2.52 -2.89 20.27
C ALA A 289 -1.03 -3.17 20.49
N LEU A 290 -0.31 -3.62 19.43
CA LEU A 290 1.11 -3.96 19.55
C LEU A 290 2.01 -2.76 19.87
N ILE A 291 1.62 -1.55 19.45
CA ILE A 291 2.41 -0.33 19.71
C ILE A 291 1.94 0.45 20.94
N LEU A 292 0.95 -0.07 21.71
CA LEU A 292 0.52 0.56 22.96
C LEU A 292 1.65 0.56 23.98
N LYS A 293 1.78 1.67 24.69
CA LYS A 293 2.58 1.80 25.92
C LYS A 293 1.70 1.74 27.14
N TRP A 294 2.27 1.43 28.28
CA TRP A 294 1.51 1.43 29.53
C TRP A 294 0.98 2.82 29.87
N SER A 295 1.64 3.90 29.47
CA SER A 295 1.15 5.28 29.59
C SER A 295 -0.14 5.55 28.80
N ASP A 296 -0.43 4.73 27.78
CA ASP A 296 -1.62 4.89 26.96
C ASP A 296 -2.85 4.20 27.55
N VAL A 297 -2.70 3.48 28.68
CA VAL A 297 -3.73 2.64 29.30
C VAL A 297 -4.00 3.10 30.72
N GLU A 298 -5.17 3.69 30.94
CA GLU A 298 -5.67 4.00 32.27
C GLU A 298 -6.73 2.97 32.67
N LEU A 299 -6.58 2.39 33.89
CA LEU A 299 -7.53 1.42 34.40
C LEU A 299 -8.40 2.08 35.48
N ARG A 300 -9.72 1.96 35.32
CA ARG A 300 -10.71 2.45 36.27
C ARG A 300 -11.58 1.31 36.75
N SER A 301 -11.87 1.26 38.05
CA SER A 301 -12.83 0.30 38.59
C SER A 301 -14.21 0.90 38.70
N LYS A 302 -15.24 0.09 38.41
CA LYS A 302 -16.65 0.40 38.62
C LYS A 302 -17.28 -0.74 39.39
N ILE A 303 -17.94 -0.43 40.48
CA ILE A 303 -18.70 -1.40 41.26
C ILE A 303 -20.09 -1.47 40.64
N GLU A 304 -20.47 -2.63 40.13
CA GLU A 304 -21.82 -2.93 39.64
C GLU A 304 -22.54 -3.76 40.69
N VAL A 305 -23.75 -3.34 41.01
CA VAL A 305 -24.66 -4.07 41.88
C VAL A 305 -25.63 -4.84 40.98
N SER A 306 -25.78 -6.14 41.19
CA SER A 306 -26.72 -6.94 40.42
C SER A 306 -28.15 -6.50 40.73
N SER A 307 -28.95 -6.19 39.71
CA SER A 307 -30.39 -5.88 39.86
C SER A 307 -31.19 -7.05 40.43
N SER A 308 -30.73 -8.29 40.20
CA SER A 308 -31.41 -9.51 40.66
C SER A 308 -30.87 -10.00 42.05
N LYS A 309 -29.70 -9.52 42.49
CA LYS A 309 -29.07 -9.87 43.77
C LYS A 309 -28.32 -8.66 44.28
N PRO A 310 -28.99 -7.75 45.04
CA PRO A 310 -28.38 -6.49 45.49
C PRO A 310 -27.15 -6.67 46.40
N ASP A 311 -27.02 -7.79 47.09
CA ASP A 311 -25.87 -8.13 47.96
C ASP A 311 -24.63 -8.54 47.15
N GLN A 312 -24.76 -8.88 45.87
CA GLN A 312 -23.62 -9.23 45.00
C GLN A 312 -23.06 -7.99 44.30
N LYS A 313 -22.04 -7.41 44.91
CA LYS A 313 -21.22 -6.36 44.27
C LYS A 313 -20.17 -7.01 43.37
N ARG A 314 -20.14 -6.63 42.09
CA ARG A 314 -19.10 -7.07 41.17
C ARG A 314 -18.25 -5.89 40.73
N GLU A 315 -16.96 -5.95 41.01
CA GLU A 315 -16.01 -4.97 40.50
C GLU A 315 -15.75 -5.25 39.00
N ARG A 316 -16.00 -4.27 38.14
CA ARG A 316 -15.55 -4.29 36.74
C ARG A 316 -14.39 -3.34 36.57
N ILE A 317 -13.31 -3.81 35.95
CA ILE A 317 -12.17 -2.98 35.58
C ILE A 317 -12.31 -2.58 34.14
N ILE A 318 -12.47 -1.28 33.91
CA ILE A 318 -12.64 -0.65 32.59
C ILE A 318 -11.27 -0.10 32.19
N ALA A 319 -10.90 -0.32 30.92
CA ALA A 319 -9.72 0.30 30.31
C ALA A 319 -10.11 1.53 29.49
N HIS A 320 -9.44 2.64 29.74
CA HIS A 320 -9.42 3.82 28.92
C HIS A 320 -8.10 3.80 28.14
N ILE A 321 -8.17 3.61 26.81
CA ILE A 321 -7.00 3.40 25.97
C ILE A 321 -6.88 4.58 25.01
N GLN A 322 -5.78 5.31 25.10
CA GLN A 322 -5.45 6.38 24.19
C GLN A 322 -4.70 5.82 22.98
N VAL A 323 -5.36 5.71 21.83
CA VAL A 323 -4.71 5.22 20.59
C VAL A 323 -3.79 6.30 20.03
N SER A 324 -2.55 5.90 19.68
CA SER A 324 -1.52 6.79 19.14
C SER A 324 -1.96 7.49 17.83
N PRO A 325 -1.62 8.78 17.64
CA PRO A 325 -1.86 9.51 16.38
C PRO A 325 -1.09 8.94 15.19
N GLN A 326 -0.02 8.18 15.41
CA GLN A 326 0.78 7.53 14.37
C GLN A 326 0.06 6.37 13.68
N THR A 327 -1.12 5.99 14.17
CA THR A 327 -1.93 4.92 13.57
C THR A 327 -2.71 5.41 12.34
N LYS A 328 -3.27 4.46 11.58
CA LYS A 328 -4.01 4.76 10.33
C LYS A 328 -5.17 5.74 10.52
N THR A 329 -5.80 5.76 11.69
CA THR A 329 -7.03 6.54 11.98
C THR A 329 -6.81 7.71 12.92
N GLY A 330 -5.57 7.99 13.29
CA GLY A 330 -5.23 9.07 14.20
C GLY A 330 -5.59 8.80 15.66
N ARG A 331 -5.51 9.86 16.47
CA ARG A 331 -5.75 9.80 17.90
C ARG A 331 -7.22 9.55 18.22
N ARG A 332 -7.54 8.62 19.12
CA ARG A 332 -8.88 8.38 19.65
C ARG A 332 -8.82 7.73 21.04
N LEU A 333 -9.88 7.90 21.79
CA LEU A 333 -10.07 7.22 23.09
C LEU A 333 -10.95 5.98 22.89
N VAL A 334 -10.50 4.83 23.40
CA VAL A 334 -11.28 3.59 23.45
C VAL A 334 -11.62 3.27 24.90
N ILE A 335 -12.90 3.25 25.23
CA ILE A 335 -13.40 2.84 26.56
C ILE A 335 -13.96 1.43 26.43
N CYS A 336 -13.43 0.48 27.17
CA CYS A 336 -13.77 -0.93 26.96
C CYS A 336 -13.60 -1.79 28.23
N PRO A 337 -14.27 -2.97 28.33
CA PRO A 337 -14.18 -3.87 29.48
C PRO A 337 -12.94 -4.76 29.45
N ALA A 338 -11.84 -4.29 28.85
CA ALA A 338 -10.60 -5.05 28.74
C ALA A 338 -9.68 -4.90 29.97
N GLY A 339 -10.03 -4.07 30.97
CA GLY A 339 -9.14 -3.69 32.07
C GLY A 339 -8.58 -4.85 32.88
N ILE A 340 -9.38 -5.90 33.12
CA ILE A 340 -8.92 -7.08 33.84
C ILE A 340 -7.78 -7.82 33.10
N TYR A 341 -7.79 -7.81 31.79
CA TYR A 341 -6.76 -8.48 30.98
C TYR A 341 -5.45 -7.69 30.99
N PHE A 342 -5.52 -6.36 30.97
CA PHE A 342 -4.34 -5.49 31.18
C PHE A 342 -3.75 -5.69 32.56
N LYS A 343 -4.57 -5.77 33.63
CA LYS A 343 -4.12 -6.05 34.99
C LYS A 343 -3.39 -7.41 35.10
N ARG A 344 -3.93 -8.45 34.44
CA ARG A 344 -3.29 -9.78 34.36
C ARG A 344 -1.97 -9.72 33.61
N LEU A 345 -1.94 -9.04 32.48
CA LEU A 345 -0.74 -8.87 31.67
C LEU A 345 0.35 -8.12 32.41
N HIS A 346 0.00 -7.04 33.12
CA HIS A 346 0.93 -6.30 33.99
C HIS A 346 1.53 -7.21 35.05
N ARG A 347 0.71 -8.05 35.70
CA ARG A 347 1.16 -9.04 36.67
C ARG A 347 2.11 -10.06 36.04
N LEU A 348 1.83 -10.60 34.86
CA LEU A 348 2.70 -11.53 34.14
C LEU A 348 4.10 -10.96 33.92
N TYR A 349 4.19 -9.71 33.47
CA TYR A 349 5.50 -9.05 33.30
C TYR A 349 6.20 -8.84 34.66
N ARG A 350 5.48 -8.40 35.69
CA ARG A 350 6.05 -8.20 37.04
C ARG A 350 6.62 -9.49 37.62
N GLU A 351 5.90 -10.60 37.49
CA GLU A 351 6.35 -11.92 37.96
C GLU A 351 7.57 -12.41 37.15
N LYS A 352 7.60 -12.15 35.87
CA LYS A 352 8.69 -12.61 34.99
C LYS A 352 9.98 -11.80 35.13
N GLU A 353 9.87 -10.47 35.28
CA GLU A 353 11.02 -9.56 35.37
C GLU A 353 11.41 -9.16 36.76
N GLY A 354 10.64 -9.55 37.81
CA GLY A 354 10.85 -9.13 39.19
C GLY A 354 10.56 -7.66 39.50
N ARG A 355 10.02 -6.92 38.50
CA ARG A 355 9.66 -5.49 38.59
C ARG A 355 8.37 -5.18 37.86
N SER A 356 7.71 -4.11 38.27
CA SER A 356 6.57 -3.59 37.51
C SER A 356 7.01 -2.96 36.21
N PRO A 357 6.22 -3.13 35.11
CA PRO A 357 6.43 -2.41 33.86
C PRO A 357 6.42 -0.89 34.06
N LYS A 358 7.31 -0.17 33.40
CA LYS A 358 7.32 1.29 33.35
C LYS A 358 6.28 1.86 32.42
N SER A 359 5.85 3.10 32.65
CA SER A 359 4.83 3.76 31.84
C SER A 359 5.23 3.94 30.35
N ASP A 360 6.49 4.14 30.05
CA ASP A 360 7.05 4.33 28.71
C ASP A 360 7.32 3.01 27.96
N GLU A 361 7.24 1.85 28.65
CA GLU A 361 7.42 0.54 28.03
C GLU A 361 6.18 0.11 27.24
N TYR A 362 6.40 -0.65 26.15
CA TYR A 362 5.32 -1.23 25.37
C TYR A 362 4.56 -2.30 26.17
N VAL A 363 3.25 -2.34 26.00
CA VAL A 363 2.37 -3.33 26.64
C VAL A 363 2.69 -4.76 26.15
N PHE A 364 3.01 -4.91 24.86
CA PHE A 364 3.37 -6.18 24.25
C PHE A 364 4.80 -6.11 23.72
N ARG A 365 5.78 -6.31 24.62
CA ARG A 365 7.19 -6.17 24.30
C ARG A 365 7.99 -7.47 24.41
N ASN A 366 9.11 -7.48 23.73
CA ASN A 366 10.13 -8.52 23.87
C ASN A 366 10.94 -8.32 25.16
N ILE A 367 11.12 -9.39 25.93
CA ILE A 367 11.92 -9.40 27.17
C ILE A 367 13.20 -10.26 27.06
N GLY A 368 13.66 -10.56 25.83
CA GLY A 368 14.94 -11.25 25.62
C GLY A 368 14.89 -12.77 25.59
N THR A 369 13.71 -13.40 25.72
CA THR A 369 13.61 -14.88 25.82
C THR A 369 13.29 -15.58 24.51
N ILE A 370 13.24 -14.85 23.35
CA ILE A 370 12.72 -15.40 22.11
C ILE A 370 13.76 -16.14 21.27
N HIS A 371 15.04 -15.86 21.34
CA HIS A 371 16.21 -16.50 20.72
C HIS A 371 17.41 -15.55 20.71
N SER A 372 18.63 -16.10 20.58
CA SER A 372 19.91 -15.37 20.60
C SER A 372 20.06 -14.22 19.55
N ARG A 373 19.28 -14.23 18.45
CA ARG A 373 19.23 -13.12 17.48
C ARG A 373 18.24 -12.02 17.86
N ALA A 374 17.43 -12.22 18.89
CA ALA A 374 16.39 -11.28 19.32
C ALA A 374 16.83 -10.34 20.43
N ASP A 375 18.03 -10.51 20.96
CA ASP A 375 18.56 -9.68 22.07
C ASP A 375 18.69 -8.20 21.67
N HIS A 376 18.92 -7.92 20.37
CA HIS A 376 18.91 -6.56 19.80
C HIS A 376 17.53 -5.89 19.80
N PHE A 377 16.46 -6.64 20.10
CA PHE A 377 15.08 -6.15 20.08
C PHE A 377 14.41 -6.19 21.45
N VAL A 378 15.18 -6.35 22.54
CA VAL A 378 14.65 -6.29 23.91
C VAL A 378 14.02 -4.93 24.15
N GLY A 379 12.85 -4.90 24.76
CA GLY A 379 12.06 -3.69 24.96
C GLY A 379 11.21 -3.25 23.78
N MET A 380 11.49 -3.74 22.55
CA MET A 380 10.72 -3.41 21.36
C MET A 380 9.39 -4.15 21.30
N PRO A 381 8.37 -3.61 20.60
CA PRO A 381 7.08 -4.28 20.44
C PRO A 381 7.22 -5.62 19.74
N LEU A 382 6.43 -6.60 20.18
CA LEU A 382 6.29 -7.88 19.50
C LEU A 382 5.71 -7.70 18.10
N SER A 383 6.17 -8.50 17.13
CA SER A 383 5.71 -8.37 15.75
C SER A 383 4.36 -9.05 15.53
N ASP A 384 3.58 -8.50 14.60
CA ASP A 384 2.33 -9.12 14.12
C ASP A 384 2.56 -10.53 13.55
N THR A 385 3.71 -10.76 12.89
CA THR A 385 4.09 -12.08 12.36
C THR A 385 4.29 -13.10 13.48
N PHE A 386 4.87 -12.68 14.64
CA PHE A 386 5.04 -13.54 15.78
C PHE A 386 3.68 -13.95 16.37
N PHE A 387 2.77 -13.00 16.55
CA PHE A 387 1.44 -13.28 17.07
C PHE A 387 0.57 -14.09 16.10
N ARG A 388 0.73 -13.91 14.78
CA ARG A 388 0.08 -14.79 13.78
C ARG A 388 0.54 -16.24 13.90
N LYS A 389 1.82 -16.50 14.14
CA LYS A 389 2.30 -17.87 14.36
C LYS A 389 1.64 -18.48 15.59
N LEU A 390 1.59 -17.77 16.71
CA LEU A 390 0.93 -18.24 17.94
C LEU A 390 -0.59 -18.47 17.71
N TRP A 391 -1.23 -17.66 16.85
CA TRP A 391 -2.61 -17.88 16.48
C TRP A 391 -2.79 -19.18 15.68
N TYR A 392 -1.91 -19.45 14.72
CA TYR A 392 -1.97 -20.70 13.95
C TYR A 392 -1.75 -21.92 14.83
N ASP A 393 -0.77 -21.89 15.74
CA ASP A 393 -0.50 -22.98 16.68
C ASP A 393 -1.69 -23.25 17.59
N LEU A 394 -2.32 -22.20 18.13
CA LEU A 394 -3.54 -22.35 18.94
C LEU A 394 -4.71 -22.91 18.14
N ARG A 395 -4.96 -22.36 16.95
CA ARG A 395 -6.07 -22.77 16.09
C ARG A 395 -5.94 -24.23 15.68
N GLU A 396 -4.75 -24.65 15.30
CA GLU A 396 -4.47 -26.04 14.92
C GLU A 396 -4.73 -26.98 16.09
N MET A 397 -4.27 -26.65 17.30
CA MET A 397 -4.57 -27.45 18.48
C MET A 397 -6.07 -27.56 18.77
N VAL A 398 -6.81 -26.46 18.68
CA VAL A 398 -8.26 -26.46 18.90
C VAL A 398 -8.97 -27.36 17.89
N GLN A 399 -8.56 -27.31 16.62
CA GLN A 399 -9.14 -28.13 15.56
C GLN A 399 -8.87 -29.61 15.77
N VAL A 400 -7.67 -29.98 16.19
CA VAL A 400 -7.29 -31.38 16.46
C VAL A 400 -7.99 -31.92 17.70
N GLU A 401 -7.96 -31.19 18.82
CA GLU A 401 -8.54 -31.68 20.09
C GLU A 401 -10.07 -31.78 20.08
N LYS A 402 -10.73 -30.93 19.30
CA LYS A 402 -12.19 -30.93 19.18
C LYS A 402 -12.67 -31.74 17.99
N ASP A 403 -11.77 -32.30 17.19
CA ASP A 403 -12.08 -32.99 15.93
C ASP A 403 -13.04 -32.17 15.07
N MET A 404 -12.77 -30.86 14.97
CA MET A 404 -13.60 -29.91 14.23
C MET A 404 -12.75 -28.91 13.45
N ILE A 405 -13.24 -28.51 12.31
CA ILE A 405 -12.69 -27.42 11.53
C ILE A 405 -13.58 -26.19 11.73
N PHE A 406 -12.99 -25.05 12.10
CA PHE A 406 -13.74 -23.81 12.08
C PHE A 406 -14.29 -23.55 10.67
N VAL A 407 -15.59 -23.33 10.57
CA VAL A 407 -16.27 -23.00 9.30
C VAL A 407 -15.66 -21.76 8.67
N ASN A 408 -15.27 -20.80 9.51
CA ASN A 408 -14.70 -19.54 9.08
C ASN A 408 -13.18 -19.51 9.27
N ASN A 409 -12.48 -18.91 8.31
CA ASN A 409 -11.04 -18.69 8.41
C ASN A 409 -10.73 -17.48 9.29
N TYR A 410 -10.81 -17.66 10.60
CA TYR A 410 -10.53 -16.60 11.58
C TYR A 410 -9.07 -16.14 11.57
N THR A 411 -8.89 -14.86 11.73
CA THR A 411 -7.59 -14.17 11.85
C THR A 411 -7.54 -13.37 13.16
N LEU A 412 -6.39 -12.79 13.48
CA LEU A 412 -6.29 -11.85 14.62
C LEU A 412 -7.26 -10.65 14.47
N TYR A 413 -7.54 -10.26 13.23
CA TYR A 413 -8.48 -9.18 12.94
C TYR A 413 -9.94 -9.56 13.23
N SER A 414 -10.24 -10.87 13.26
CA SER A 414 -11.58 -11.39 13.59
C SER A 414 -12.02 -11.04 15.00
N CYS A 415 -11.08 -10.86 15.95
CA CYS A 415 -11.37 -10.34 17.29
C CYS A 415 -12.00 -8.96 17.25
N ARG A 416 -11.54 -8.09 16.34
CA ARG A 416 -12.10 -6.75 16.17
C ARG A 416 -13.49 -6.80 15.52
N SER A 417 -13.67 -7.65 14.50
CA SER A 417 -14.99 -7.87 13.91
C SER A 417 -15.99 -8.42 14.96
N PHE A 418 -15.55 -9.32 15.82
CA PHE A 418 -16.32 -9.82 16.95
C PHE A 418 -16.73 -8.71 17.94
N PHE A 419 -15.79 -7.85 18.35
CA PHE A 419 -16.10 -6.71 19.20
C PHE A 419 -17.17 -5.80 18.59
N ILE A 420 -17.03 -5.47 17.30
CA ILE A 420 -17.99 -4.63 16.59
C ILE A 420 -19.38 -5.25 16.65
N ASN A 421 -19.50 -6.52 16.26
CA ASN A 421 -20.79 -7.23 16.26
C ASN A 421 -21.40 -7.26 17.66
N GLN A 422 -20.63 -7.62 18.68
CA GLN A 422 -21.10 -7.64 20.06
C GLN A 422 -21.60 -6.28 20.55
N ARG A 423 -20.94 -5.17 20.17
CA ARG A 423 -21.41 -3.81 20.57
C ARG A 423 -22.70 -3.45 19.85
N LEU A 424 -22.81 -3.78 18.56
CA LEU A 424 -24.02 -3.53 17.79
C LEU A 424 -25.19 -4.40 18.28
N GLU A 425 -24.96 -5.67 18.60
CA GLU A 425 -25.95 -6.58 19.17
C GLU A 425 -26.43 -6.12 20.57
N MET A 426 -25.57 -5.48 21.35
CA MET A 426 -25.92 -4.86 22.63
C MET A 426 -26.67 -3.51 22.48
N GLY A 427 -27.01 -3.08 21.28
CA GLY A 427 -27.72 -1.84 21.01
C GLY A 427 -26.87 -0.57 21.08
N VAL A 428 -25.53 -0.68 21.10
CA VAL A 428 -24.68 0.52 21.03
C VAL A 428 -24.81 1.17 19.65
N PRO A 429 -25.12 2.49 19.57
CA PRO A 429 -25.31 3.15 18.28
C PRO A 429 -24.11 2.96 17.35
N PRO A 430 -24.36 2.68 16.04
CA PRO A 430 -23.27 2.43 15.06
C PRO A 430 -22.25 3.57 14.96
N ALA A 431 -22.69 4.81 15.15
CA ALA A 431 -21.80 5.98 15.15
C ALA A 431 -20.78 5.91 16.30
N ILE A 432 -21.22 5.54 17.50
CA ILE A 432 -20.36 5.37 18.68
C ILE A 432 -19.39 4.20 18.48
N VAL A 433 -19.88 3.08 17.93
CA VAL A 433 -19.00 1.94 17.62
C VAL A 433 -17.97 2.34 16.56
N ALA A 434 -18.37 3.10 15.54
CA ALA A 434 -17.46 3.61 14.51
C ALA A 434 -16.35 4.49 15.11
N GLU A 435 -16.69 5.37 16.02
CA GLU A 435 -15.73 6.23 16.75
C GLU A 435 -14.76 5.39 17.59
N LEU A 436 -15.27 4.49 18.43
CA LEU A 436 -14.47 3.59 19.27
C LEU A 436 -13.43 2.80 18.45
N VAL A 437 -13.84 2.24 17.32
CA VAL A 437 -12.95 1.42 16.50
C VAL A 437 -12.20 2.23 15.43
N GLY A 438 -12.51 3.51 15.21
CA GLY A 438 -11.92 4.34 14.16
C GLY A 438 -12.26 3.80 12.76
N HIS A 439 -13.54 3.57 12.49
CA HIS A 439 -14.10 3.33 11.16
C HIS A 439 -14.83 4.57 10.66
N SER A 440 -14.97 4.69 9.33
CA SER A 440 -15.96 5.62 8.77
C SER A 440 -17.37 5.06 8.98
N ILE A 441 -18.38 5.95 9.08
CA ILE A 441 -19.79 5.56 9.20
C ILE A 441 -20.18 4.63 8.03
N LYS A 442 -19.76 4.94 6.81
CA LYS A 442 -20.00 4.11 5.62
C LYS A 442 -19.46 2.68 5.75
N THR A 443 -18.32 2.50 6.42
CA THR A 443 -17.75 1.16 6.69
C THR A 443 -18.59 0.44 7.74
N MET A 444 -19.06 1.17 8.75
CA MET A 444 -19.87 0.60 9.84
C MET A 444 -21.24 0.15 9.34
N GLU A 445 -21.88 0.92 8.45
CA GLU A 445 -23.18 0.60 7.87
C GLU A 445 -23.20 -0.76 7.17
N ARG A 446 -22.10 -1.15 6.50
CA ARG A 446 -21.99 -2.47 5.88
C ARG A 446 -22.04 -3.62 6.90
N HIS A 447 -21.40 -3.44 8.05
CA HIS A 447 -21.44 -4.42 9.14
C HIS A 447 -22.80 -4.44 9.84
N TYR A 448 -23.39 -3.26 9.99
CA TYR A 448 -24.66 -3.08 10.73
C TYR A 448 -25.89 -3.56 9.97
N LYS A 449 -25.91 -3.48 8.64
CA LYS A 449 -27.09 -3.80 7.83
C LYS A 449 -27.68 -5.18 8.14
N ASN A 450 -26.82 -6.20 8.22
CA ASN A 450 -27.26 -7.58 8.47
C ASN A 450 -27.70 -7.81 9.93
N ILE A 451 -27.08 -7.13 10.89
CA ILE A 451 -27.41 -7.23 12.31
C ILE A 451 -28.75 -6.54 12.58
N ARG A 452 -28.95 -5.35 12.01
CA ARG A 452 -30.17 -4.56 12.18
C ARG A 452 -31.41 -5.31 11.70
N LEU A 453 -31.34 -5.97 10.55
CA LEU A 453 -32.48 -6.76 10.03
C LEU A 453 -32.90 -7.85 10.99
N LYS A 454 -31.97 -8.60 11.59
CA LYS A 454 -32.27 -9.62 12.59
C LYS A 454 -32.81 -9.05 13.89
N GLN A 455 -32.33 -7.89 14.34
CA GLN A 455 -32.82 -7.24 15.57
C GLN A 455 -34.21 -6.61 15.40
N LEU A 456 -34.54 -6.13 14.20
CA LEU A 456 -35.82 -5.53 13.86
C LEU A 456 -36.82 -6.55 13.33
N GLU A 457 -36.48 -7.83 13.27
CA GLU A 457 -37.40 -8.88 12.79
C GLU A 457 -38.77 -8.83 13.47
N PRO A 458 -38.89 -8.70 14.82
CA PRO A 458 -40.17 -8.58 15.48
C PRO A 458 -40.95 -7.32 15.05
N GLU A 459 -40.25 -6.21 14.81
CA GLU A 459 -40.86 -4.93 14.41
C GLU A 459 -41.22 -4.90 12.92
N LEU A 460 -40.39 -5.56 12.07
CA LEU A 460 -40.62 -5.67 10.63
C LEU A 460 -41.80 -6.56 10.28
N VAL A 461 -42.11 -7.53 11.15
CA VAL A 461 -43.21 -8.48 10.98
C VAL A 461 -44.51 -7.96 11.63
N GLN A 462 -44.46 -6.87 12.44
CA GLN A 462 -45.68 -6.23 12.98
C GLN A 462 -46.57 -5.68 11.88
N VAL A 463 -47.66 -6.43 11.59
CA VAL A 463 -48.75 -5.91 10.78
C VAL A 463 -49.58 -5.00 11.65
N ARG A 464 -49.70 -3.70 11.28
CA ARG A 464 -50.69 -2.80 11.91
C ARG A 464 -52.10 -3.37 11.71
N ARG A 465 -52.52 -4.26 12.61
CA ARG A 465 -53.94 -4.56 12.81
C ARG A 465 -54.37 -3.85 14.06
N ASN A 466 -55.37 -3.00 13.92
CA ASN A 466 -56.11 -2.47 15.05
C ASN A 466 -56.56 -3.66 15.91
N GLN A 467 -56.12 -3.69 17.16
CA GLN A 467 -56.62 -4.50 18.24
C GLN A 467 -56.77 -6.03 17.96
N LEU A 468 -55.67 -6.77 18.02
CA LEU A 468 -55.75 -8.17 18.39
C LEU A 468 -54.51 -8.58 19.17
N SER A 469 -54.73 -9.15 20.33
CA SER A 469 -53.84 -9.79 21.25
C SER A 469 -52.91 -10.82 20.58
N GLU A 470 -51.67 -10.91 21.10
CA GLU A 470 -50.70 -11.97 21.02
C GLU A 470 -50.85 -12.95 19.83
N MET A 471 -49.98 -12.75 18.81
CA MET A 471 -49.84 -13.72 17.74
C MET A 471 -48.68 -14.68 18.07
N GLU A 472 -48.99 -15.93 18.31
CA GLU A 472 -48.02 -17.02 18.26
C GLU A 472 -47.58 -17.26 16.81
N PHE A 473 -46.29 -17.22 16.54
CA PHE A 473 -45.73 -17.56 15.23
C PHE A 473 -45.60 -19.11 15.13
N GLN A 474 -46.29 -19.67 14.17
CA GLN A 474 -46.04 -21.06 13.76
C GLN A 474 -45.14 -21.07 12.52
N THR A 475 -44.08 -21.86 12.55
CA THR A 475 -43.27 -22.18 11.36
C THR A 475 -44.03 -23.18 10.49
N PHE A 476 -44.24 -22.81 9.23
CA PHE A 476 -44.77 -23.73 8.23
C PHE A 476 -43.61 -24.21 7.37
N ASP A 477 -43.46 -25.53 7.26
CA ASP A 477 -42.63 -26.16 6.24
C ASP A 477 -43.36 -26.03 4.91
N LEU A 478 -42.69 -25.40 3.94
CA LEU A 478 -43.14 -25.38 2.56
C LEU A 478 -42.58 -26.65 1.89
N ASP A 479 -43.45 -27.63 1.67
CA ASP A 479 -43.16 -28.81 0.85
C ASP A 479 -42.88 -28.44 -0.60
#